data_174372987906224a730d5e0493ed4038
#
_entry.id   174372987906224a730d5e0493ed4038
#
_cell.length_a   1.000
_cell.length_b   1.000
_cell.length_c   1.000
_cell.angle_alpha   90.00
_cell.angle_beta   90.00
_cell.angle_gamma   90.00
#
_symmetry.space_group_name_H-M   'P 1'
#
loop_
_entity.id
_entity.type
_entity.pdbx_description
1 polymer ?
#
loop_
_entity_poly.entity_id
_entity_poly.type
_entity_poly.pdbx_seq_one_letter_code
_entity_poly.pdbx_strand_id
1 'polypeptide(L)'
;DGDAALAERQEYERALLDRAVALHPARNGAAARLPEPLAHLVLAADQFIVSRPTAADPDGKSIIAGYHWFGDWGRDTMIALPGLTLATGRPEVAAGVLRTYAQFVDQGMLPNRFPDAGETPEYNTVDATLWYFVALREYMAATGDTALLRDLFPVLAGIIAWHRRGTRYGIHMDESDGLLYAG
;
A
#
# COMPACT_ATOMS: atom_id res chain seq x y z
N ASP A 1 -0.05 -8.11 31.79
CA ASP A 1 0.30 -9.49 32.09
C ASP A 1 0.84 -10.16 30.83
N GLY A 2 2.06 -10.78 30.91
CA GLY A 2 2.74 -11.36 29.76
C GLY A 2 1.95 -12.48 29.08
N ASP A 3 1.25 -13.30 29.85
CA ASP A 3 0.46 -14.42 29.34
C ASP A 3 -0.76 -13.93 28.53
N ALA A 4 -1.39 -12.85 28.96
CA ALA A 4 -2.49 -12.24 28.23
C ALA A 4 -2.02 -11.65 26.89
N ALA A 5 -0.89 -10.96 26.86
CA ALA A 5 -0.31 -10.41 25.63
C ALA A 5 0.11 -11.51 24.64
N LEU A 6 0.65 -12.62 25.15
CA LEU A 6 1.00 -13.77 24.33
C LEU A 6 -0.25 -14.42 23.71
N ALA A 7 -1.30 -14.60 24.51
CA ALA A 7 -2.56 -15.17 24.02
C ALA A 7 -3.21 -14.29 22.94
N GLU A 8 -3.24 -12.97 23.15
CA GLU A 8 -3.74 -12.00 22.18
C GLU A 8 -2.94 -12.06 20.85
N ARG A 9 -1.60 -12.11 20.94
CA ARG A 9 -0.74 -12.24 19.76
C ARG A 9 -0.99 -13.55 19.00
N GLN A 10 -1.13 -14.67 19.70
CA GLN A 10 -1.44 -15.96 19.10
C GLN A 10 -2.81 -15.98 18.41
N GLU A 11 -3.81 -15.33 19.00
CA GLU A 11 -5.14 -15.20 18.39
C GLU A 11 -5.08 -14.34 17.11
N TYR A 12 -4.38 -13.22 17.16
CA TYR A 12 -4.14 -12.35 16.01
C TYR A 12 -3.45 -13.10 14.85
N GLU A 13 -2.36 -13.82 15.13
CA GLU A 13 -1.63 -14.60 14.12
C GLU A 13 -2.51 -15.69 13.51
N ARG A 14 -3.33 -16.34 14.32
CA ARG A 14 -4.29 -17.34 13.82
C ARG A 14 -5.30 -16.70 12.87
N ALA A 15 -5.85 -15.56 13.24
CA ALA A 15 -6.79 -14.83 12.39
C ALA A 15 -6.17 -14.40 11.04
N LEU A 16 -4.90 -13.99 11.03
CA LEU A 16 -4.17 -13.70 9.79
C LEU A 16 -4.04 -14.93 8.90
N LEU A 17 -3.66 -16.06 9.46
CA LEU A 17 -3.52 -17.31 8.71
C LEU A 17 -4.87 -17.79 8.16
N ASP A 18 -5.94 -17.68 8.94
CA ASP A 18 -7.30 -18.04 8.51
C ASP A 18 -7.78 -17.18 7.33
N ARG A 19 -7.49 -15.88 7.33
CA ARG A 19 -7.77 -14.98 6.18
C ARG A 19 -7.03 -15.41 4.93
N ALA A 20 -5.74 -15.72 5.05
CA ALA A 20 -4.94 -16.17 3.91
C ALA A 20 -5.41 -17.55 3.39
N VAL A 21 -5.84 -18.45 4.26
CA VAL A 21 -6.47 -19.73 3.88
C VAL A 21 -7.75 -19.50 3.08
N ALA A 22 -8.58 -18.55 3.50
CA ALA A 22 -9.86 -18.26 2.82
C ALA A 22 -9.68 -17.82 1.36
N LEU A 23 -8.56 -17.17 1.03
CA LEU A 23 -8.22 -16.80 -0.36
C LEU A 23 -7.77 -17.98 -1.21
N HIS A 24 -7.30 -19.05 -0.58
CA HIS A 24 -6.76 -20.22 -1.26
C HIS A 24 -7.50 -21.50 -0.83
N PRO A 25 -8.81 -21.61 -1.13
CA PRO A 25 -9.59 -22.79 -0.74
C PRO A 25 -8.95 -24.05 -1.35
N ALA A 26 -8.79 -25.08 -0.50
CA ALA A 26 -8.20 -26.33 -0.91
C ALA A 26 -8.97 -26.96 -2.09
N ARG A 27 -8.27 -27.32 -3.15
CA ARG A 27 -8.86 -27.94 -4.36
C ARG A 27 -9.53 -29.30 -4.10
N ASN A 28 -9.28 -29.95 -2.97
CA ASN A 28 -9.65 -31.35 -2.72
C ASN A 28 -10.42 -31.61 -1.41
N GLY A 29 -11.11 -30.62 -0.84
CA GLY A 29 -11.97 -30.85 0.35
C GLY A 29 -11.25 -31.21 1.65
N ALA A 30 -9.91 -31.21 1.70
CA ALA A 30 -9.15 -31.31 2.93
C ALA A 30 -9.27 -29.98 3.72
N ALA A 31 -9.25 -30.04 5.05
CA ALA A 31 -9.23 -28.84 5.88
C ALA A 31 -8.14 -27.89 5.37
N ALA A 32 -8.56 -26.71 4.90
CA ALA A 32 -7.66 -25.77 4.26
C ALA A 32 -6.64 -25.30 5.30
N ARG A 33 -5.40 -25.72 5.17
CA ARG A 33 -4.26 -25.24 5.97
C ARG A 33 -3.18 -24.79 5.02
N LEU A 34 -2.59 -23.62 5.30
CA LEU A 34 -1.42 -23.19 4.54
C LEU A 34 -0.23 -24.13 4.78
N PRO A 35 0.52 -24.48 3.74
CA PRO A 35 1.85 -25.07 3.91
C PRO A 35 2.71 -24.19 4.85
N GLU A 36 3.52 -24.81 5.69
CA GLU A 36 4.34 -24.11 6.69
C GLU A 36 5.15 -22.92 6.12
N PRO A 37 5.82 -23.05 4.94
CA PRO A 37 6.53 -21.90 4.37
C PRO A 37 5.61 -20.73 4.01
N LEU A 38 4.39 -20.99 3.54
CA LEU A 38 3.41 -19.93 3.23
C LEU A 38 2.85 -19.29 4.51
N ALA A 39 2.62 -20.07 5.56
CA ALA A 39 2.22 -19.53 6.85
C ALA A 39 3.29 -18.58 7.40
N HIS A 40 4.57 -18.94 7.33
CA HIS A 40 5.67 -18.05 7.72
C HIS A 40 5.74 -16.78 6.87
N LEU A 41 5.49 -16.85 5.55
CA LEU A 41 5.45 -15.67 4.69
C LEU A 41 4.30 -14.73 5.03
N VAL A 42 3.12 -15.26 5.36
CA VAL A 42 1.97 -14.44 5.81
C VAL A 42 2.29 -13.69 7.09
N LEU A 43 2.89 -14.37 8.08
CA LEU A 43 3.30 -13.74 9.33
C LEU A 43 4.45 -12.75 9.14
N ALA A 44 5.39 -13.04 8.25
CA ALA A 44 6.47 -12.10 7.90
C ALA A 44 5.93 -10.85 7.18
N ALA A 45 4.95 -11.00 6.29
CA ALA A 45 4.29 -9.88 5.62
C ALA A 45 3.63 -8.91 6.61
N ASP A 46 3.08 -9.43 7.71
CA ASP A 46 2.46 -8.61 8.76
C ASP A 46 3.46 -7.68 9.44
N GLN A 47 4.71 -8.10 9.58
CA GLN A 47 5.75 -7.31 10.25
C GLN A 47 6.09 -6.00 9.52
N PHE A 48 5.80 -5.90 8.21
CA PHE A 48 6.03 -4.69 7.43
C PHE A 48 4.86 -3.70 7.49
N ILE A 49 3.72 -4.11 8.02
CA ILE A 49 2.55 -3.25 8.17
C ILE A 49 2.58 -2.61 9.54
N VAL A 50 2.72 -1.29 9.55
CA VAL A 50 2.88 -0.49 10.77
C VAL A 50 1.73 0.49 10.96
N SER A 51 1.54 0.95 12.19
CA SER A 51 0.59 2.02 12.49
C SER A 51 1.10 3.36 11.93
N ARG A 52 0.25 4.06 11.19
CA ARG A 52 0.49 5.41 10.67
C ARG A 52 -0.79 6.24 10.83
N PRO A 53 -1.09 6.69 12.05
CA PRO A 53 -2.27 7.50 12.30
C PRO A 53 -2.17 8.85 11.57
N THR A 54 -3.28 9.28 10.98
CA THR A 54 -3.45 10.61 10.39
C THR A 54 -4.63 11.30 11.05
N ALA A 55 -4.79 12.60 10.80
CA ALA A 55 -5.96 13.33 11.30
C ALA A 55 -7.28 12.79 10.72
N ALA A 56 -7.24 12.21 9.52
CA ALA A 56 -8.41 11.64 8.85
C ALA A 56 -8.62 10.15 9.18
N ASP A 57 -7.58 9.43 9.63
CA ASP A 57 -7.63 8.01 9.98
C ASP A 57 -6.73 7.74 11.19
N PRO A 58 -7.29 7.75 12.42
CA PRO A 58 -6.53 7.47 13.63
C PRO A 58 -5.96 6.04 13.70
N ASP A 59 -6.56 5.09 13.00
CA ASP A 59 -6.13 3.68 12.93
C ASP A 59 -5.34 3.38 11.65
N GLY A 60 -4.92 4.43 10.94
CA GLY A 60 -4.20 4.36 9.68
C GLY A 60 -2.99 3.44 9.73
N LYS A 61 -2.72 2.78 8.60
CA LYS A 61 -1.61 1.87 8.41
C LYS A 61 -0.72 2.35 7.29
N SER A 62 0.55 1.93 7.34
CA SER A 62 1.51 2.09 6.26
C SER A 62 2.37 0.83 6.14
N ILE A 63 3.23 0.81 5.13
CA ILE A 63 4.17 -0.27 4.88
C ILE A 63 5.57 0.32 4.95
N ILE A 64 6.43 -0.23 5.82
CA ILE A 64 7.84 0.16 5.90
C ILE A 64 8.66 -0.55 4.82
N ALA A 65 9.69 0.14 4.30
CA ALA A 65 10.57 -0.40 3.27
C ALA A 65 11.54 -1.47 3.82
N GLY A 66 11.81 -1.46 5.12
CA GLY A 66 12.64 -2.48 5.75
C GLY A 66 13.10 -2.14 7.16
N TYR A 67 13.44 -3.18 7.91
CA TYR A 67 14.07 -3.06 9.21
C TYR A 67 15.57 -2.81 9.03
N HIS A 68 16.23 -2.04 9.92
CA HIS A 68 15.74 -1.43 11.17
C HIS A 68 15.47 0.06 11.02
N TRP A 69 15.93 0.68 9.96
CA TRP A 69 16.08 2.13 9.78
C TRP A 69 15.33 2.72 8.60
N PHE A 70 14.64 1.88 7.80
CA PHE A 70 13.81 2.38 6.72
C PHE A 70 12.36 2.56 7.22
N GLY A 71 11.85 3.80 7.11
CA GLY A 71 10.44 4.09 7.32
C GLY A 71 9.57 3.67 6.13
N ASP A 72 8.45 4.32 5.97
CA ASP A 72 7.56 4.14 4.84
C ASP A 72 8.01 4.97 3.64
N TRP A 73 8.34 4.25 2.57
CA TRP A 73 8.76 4.81 1.30
C TRP A 73 7.69 4.53 0.23
N GLY A 74 7.30 5.57 -0.52
CA GLY A 74 6.18 5.50 -1.45
C GLY A 74 6.36 4.44 -2.55
N ARG A 75 7.53 4.39 -3.18
CA ARG A 75 7.85 3.36 -4.18
C ARG A 75 7.70 1.96 -3.59
N ASP A 76 8.37 1.72 -2.46
CA ASP A 76 8.42 0.41 -1.80
C ASP A 76 7.02 0.00 -1.34
N THR A 77 6.29 0.92 -0.73
CA THR A 77 4.90 0.71 -0.30
C THR A 77 4.01 0.30 -1.48
N MET A 78 4.03 1.04 -2.58
CA MET A 78 3.15 0.79 -3.72
C MET A 78 3.49 -0.53 -4.43
N ILE A 79 4.76 -0.87 -4.56
CA ILE A 79 5.21 -2.14 -5.15
C ILE A 79 4.84 -3.32 -4.24
N ALA A 80 5.06 -3.19 -2.93
CA ALA A 80 4.85 -4.28 -1.98
C ALA A 80 3.38 -4.48 -1.56
N LEU A 81 2.54 -3.43 -1.65
CA LEU A 81 1.16 -3.41 -1.18
C LEU A 81 0.33 -4.64 -1.63
N PRO A 82 0.29 -5.04 -2.91
CA PRO A 82 -0.51 -6.18 -3.31
C PRO A 82 -0.08 -7.48 -2.61
N GLY A 83 1.23 -7.72 -2.51
CA GLY A 83 1.78 -8.92 -1.86
C GLY A 83 1.55 -8.94 -0.36
N LEU A 84 1.80 -7.82 0.31
CA LEU A 84 1.73 -7.74 1.77
C LEU A 84 0.30 -7.66 2.30
N THR A 85 -0.67 -7.21 1.48
CA THR A 85 -2.06 -7.00 1.92
C THR A 85 -3.06 -7.87 1.18
N LEU A 86 -3.18 -7.75 -0.14
CA LEU A 86 -4.21 -8.45 -0.91
C LEU A 86 -3.99 -9.95 -0.91
N ALA A 87 -2.74 -10.40 -1.14
CA ALA A 87 -2.39 -11.82 -1.14
C ALA A 87 -2.48 -12.47 0.26
N THR A 88 -2.54 -11.67 1.32
CA THR A 88 -2.72 -12.12 2.72
C THR A 88 -4.13 -11.91 3.25
N GLY A 89 -5.09 -11.50 2.41
CA GLY A 89 -6.50 -11.36 2.79
C GLY A 89 -6.83 -10.10 3.58
N ARG A 90 -6.10 -9.01 3.35
CA ARG A 90 -6.27 -7.74 4.07
C ARG A 90 -6.54 -6.56 3.13
N PRO A 91 -7.59 -6.62 2.29
CA PRO A 91 -7.89 -5.53 1.36
C PRO A 91 -8.23 -4.22 2.06
N GLU A 92 -8.76 -4.26 3.28
CA GLU A 92 -9.03 -3.07 4.10
C GLU A 92 -7.75 -2.29 4.42
N VAL A 93 -6.63 -2.98 4.68
CA VAL A 93 -5.33 -2.35 4.89
C VAL A 93 -4.84 -1.68 3.60
N ALA A 94 -4.96 -2.38 2.46
CA ALA A 94 -4.62 -1.81 1.16
C ALA A 94 -5.41 -0.52 0.88
N ALA A 95 -6.72 -0.54 1.11
CA ALA A 95 -7.58 0.63 0.93
C ALA A 95 -7.16 1.81 1.81
N GLY A 96 -6.85 1.54 3.09
CA GLY A 96 -6.37 2.55 4.04
C GLY A 96 -5.06 3.19 3.57
N VAL A 97 -4.07 2.38 3.20
CA VAL A 97 -2.78 2.85 2.66
C VAL A 97 -2.98 3.70 1.40
N LEU A 98 -3.79 3.25 0.45
CA LEU A 98 -4.07 4.01 -0.78
C LEU A 98 -4.75 5.36 -0.49
N ARG A 99 -5.70 5.42 0.45
CA ARG A 99 -6.32 6.68 0.89
C ARG A 99 -5.32 7.61 1.58
N THR A 100 -4.47 7.06 2.44
CA THR A 100 -3.45 7.85 3.14
C THR A 100 -2.52 8.52 2.15
N TYR A 101 -1.95 7.78 1.22
CA TYR A 101 -1.05 8.34 0.22
C TYR A 101 -1.73 9.37 -0.70
N ALA A 102 -2.99 9.18 -1.04
CA ALA A 102 -3.76 10.13 -1.85
C ALA A 102 -3.85 11.53 -1.22
N GLN A 103 -3.89 11.62 0.12
CA GLN A 103 -3.96 12.89 0.84
C GLN A 103 -2.67 13.73 0.72
N PHE A 104 -1.56 13.09 0.41
CA PHE A 104 -0.25 13.71 0.32
C PHE A 104 0.24 13.90 -1.13
N VAL A 105 -0.58 13.60 -2.13
CA VAL A 105 -0.24 13.91 -3.52
C VAL A 105 -0.17 15.42 -3.70
N ASP A 106 1.00 15.92 -4.12
CA ASP A 106 1.23 17.35 -4.35
C ASP A 106 1.82 17.60 -5.72
N GLN A 107 1.20 18.52 -6.48
CA GLN A 107 1.60 18.90 -7.83
C GLN A 107 1.90 17.68 -8.73
N GLY A 108 1.05 16.65 -8.64
CA GLY A 108 1.13 15.44 -9.45
C GLY A 108 2.12 14.39 -8.94
N MET A 109 2.80 14.61 -7.84
CA MET A 109 3.78 13.68 -7.28
C MET A 109 3.25 13.00 -6.02
N LEU A 110 3.49 11.71 -5.91
CA LEU A 110 3.33 10.95 -4.67
C LEU A 110 4.59 11.14 -3.81
N PRO A 111 4.46 11.31 -2.48
CA PRO A 111 5.64 11.34 -1.63
C PRO A 111 6.39 10.01 -1.68
N ASN A 112 7.72 10.08 -1.76
CA ASN A 112 8.55 8.88 -1.69
C ASN A 112 9.05 8.58 -0.28
N ARG A 113 9.08 9.57 0.61
CA ARG A 113 9.43 9.37 2.01
C ARG A 113 8.51 10.17 2.91
N PHE A 114 7.95 9.49 3.92
CA PHE A 114 7.28 10.13 5.04
C PHE A 114 8.25 10.21 6.22
N PRO A 115 8.57 11.41 6.71
CA PRO A 115 9.34 11.56 7.93
C PRO A 115 8.56 11.06 9.16
N ASP A 116 9.28 10.56 10.16
CA ASP A 116 8.66 9.99 11.37
C ASP A 116 8.03 11.04 12.29
N ALA A 117 8.48 12.29 12.24
CA ALA A 117 8.02 13.36 13.11
C ALA A 117 7.91 14.70 12.38
N GLY A 118 6.70 15.08 11.97
CA GLY A 118 6.33 16.47 11.67
C GLY A 118 7.08 17.19 10.53
N GLU A 119 7.98 16.53 9.84
CA GLU A 119 8.73 17.07 8.70
C GLU A 119 7.88 17.02 7.42
N THR A 120 8.28 17.78 6.42
CA THR A 120 7.60 17.80 5.13
C THR A 120 7.90 16.51 4.35
N PRO A 121 6.90 15.86 3.73
CA PRO A 121 7.12 14.71 2.87
C PRO A 121 8.08 15.01 1.71
N GLU A 122 8.92 14.03 1.37
CA GLU A 122 9.90 14.16 0.29
C GLU A 122 9.37 13.54 -1.01
N TYR A 123 9.50 14.28 -2.12
CA TYR A 123 8.96 13.91 -3.45
C TYR A 123 10.11 13.69 -4.45
N ASN A 124 11.02 12.78 -4.15
CA ASN A 124 12.27 12.58 -4.87
C ASN A 124 12.25 11.43 -5.89
N THR A 125 11.06 10.96 -6.31
CA THR A 125 10.91 9.93 -7.34
C THR A 125 9.74 10.21 -8.26
N VAL A 126 9.86 9.85 -9.53
CA VAL A 126 8.74 9.88 -10.49
C VAL A 126 7.92 8.59 -10.43
N ASP A 127 8.57 7.46 -10.29
CA ASP A 127 7.96 6.14 -10.42
C ASP A 127 7.08 5.76 -9.23
N ALA A 128 7.29 6.29 -8.02
CA ALA A 128 6.37 6.08 -6.89
C ALA A 128 4.92 6.46 -7.26
N THR A 129 4.75 7.57 -8.00
CA THR A 129 3.44 8.01 -8.49
C THR A 129 2.86 7.05 -9.54
N LEU A 130 3.69 6.49 -10.42
CA LEU A 130 3.24 5.53 -11.42
C LEU A 130 2.88 4.20 -10.79
N TRP A 131 3.64 3.75 -9.80
CA TRP A 131 3.32 2.54 -9.01
C TRP A 131 2.02 2.67 -8.22
N TYR A 132 1.60 3.88 -7.85
CA TYR A 132 0.30 4.09 -7.21
C TYR A 132 -0.87 3.63 -8.11
N PHE A 133 -0.81 3.92 -9.41
CA PHE A 133 -1.82 3.42 -10.37
C PHE A 133 -1.79 1.89 -10.47
N VAL A 134 -0.61 1.29 -10.44
CA VAL A 134 -0.47 -0.18 -10.48
C VAL A 134 -1.05 -0.79 -9.20
N ALA A 135 -0.72 -0.26 -8.03
CA ALA A 135 -1.25 -0.72 -6.74
C ALA A 135 -2.79 -0.63 -6.68
N LEU A 136 -3.37 0.48 -7.13
CA LEU A 136 -4.82 0.64 -7.20
C LEU A 136 -5.46 -0.34 -8.21
N ARG A 137 -4.83 -0.57 -9.36
CA ARG A 137 -5.30 -1.57 -10.34
C ARG A 137 -5.36 -2.97 -9.71
N GLU A 138 -4.31 -3.38 -9.00
CA GLU A 138 -4.27 -4.69 -8.30
C GLU A 138 -5.35 -4.77 -7.21
N TYR A 139 -5.54 -3.67 -6.46
CA TYR A 139 -6.63 -3.58 -5.48
C TYR A 139 -8.00 -3.77 -6.14
N MET A 140 -8.26 -3.04 -7.23
CA MET A 140 -9.51 -3.15 -7.98
C MET A 140 -9.74 -4.55 -8.55
N ALA A 141 -8.68 -5.18 -9.07
CA ALA A 141 -8.75 -6.55 -9.60
C ALA A 141 -9.09 -7.56 -8.50
N ALA A 142 -8.57 -7.36 -7.29
CA ALA A 142 -8.81 -8.27 -6.17
C ALA A 142 -10.17 -8.07 -5.49
N THR A 143 -10.71 -6.84 -5.47
CA THR A 143 -11.87 -6.49 -4.64
C THR A 143 -13.11 -6.10 -5.42
N GLY A 144 -12.96 -5.53 -6.61
CA GLY A 144 -14.06 -4.89 -7.35
C GLY A 144 -14.63 -3.63 -6.68
N ASP A 145 -13.94 -3.04 -5.70
CA ASP A 145 -14.39 -1.89 -4.91
C ASP A 145 -14.41 -0.59 -5.72
N THR A 146 -15.49 -0.39 -6.46
CA THR A 146 -15.70 0.85 -7.23
C THR A 146 -15.93 2.09 -6.37
N ALA A 147 -16.23 1.94 -5.08
CA ALA A 147 -16.40 3.07 -4.18
C ALA A 147 -15.04 3.73 -3.91
N LEU A 148 -14.00 2.95 -3.56
CA LEU A 148 -12.65 3.47 -3.40
C LEU A 148 -12.15 4.13 -4.69
N LEU A 149 -12.37 3.49 -5.86
CA LEU A 149 -11.95 4.08 -7.14
C LEU A 149 -12.62 5.45 -7.36
N ARG A 150 -13.91 5.58 -7.06
CA ARG A 150 -14.64 6.84 -7.20
C ARG A 150 -14.09 7.91 -6.26
N ASP A 151 -13.78 7.55 -5.02
CA ASP A 151 -13.22 8.47 -4.02
C ASP A 151 -11.84 8.98 -4.47
N LEU A 152 -11.00 8.11 -5.02
CA LEU A 152 -9.63 8.43 -5.45
C LEU A 152 -9.56 9.05 -6.86
N PHE A 153 -10.62 8.96 -7.66
CA PHE A 153 -10.62 9.42 -9.05
C PHE A 153 -10.19 10.88 -9.24
N PRO A 154 -10.61 11.85 -8.40
CA PRO A 154 -10.14 13.23 -8.54
C PRO A 154 -8.61 13.37 -8.37
N VAL A 155 -8.01 12.60 -7.48
CA VAL A 155 -6.55 12.58 -7.25
C VAL A 155 -5.85 11.99 -8.47
N LEU A 156 -6.33 10.87 -9.00
CA LEU A 156 -5.78 10.22 -10.20
C LEU A 156 -5.84 11.13 -11.42
N ALA A 157 -6.99 11.77 -11.65
CA ALA A 157 -7.16 12.75 -12.73
C ALA A 157 -6.23 13.96 -12.55
N GLY A 158 -6.06 14.42 -11.31
CA GLY A 158 -5.12 15.48 -10.95
C GLY A 158 -3.66 15.11 -11.27
N ILE A 159 -3.24 13.90 -10.91
CA ILE A 159 -1.90 13.38 -11.23
C ILE A 159 -1.66 13.42 -12.75
N ILE A 160 -2.60 12.90 -13.55
CA ILE A 160 -2.49 12.90 -15.02
C ILE A 160 -2.41 14.33 -15.56
N ALA A 161 -3.27 15.23 -15.06
CA ALA A 161 -3.27 16.63 -15.49
C ALA A 161 -1.95 17.33 -15.18
N TRP A 162 -1.34 17.05 -14.02
CA TRP A 162 -0.03 17.59 -13.67
C TRP A 162 1.09 17.04 -14.57
N HIS A 163 1.12 15.74 -14.84
CA HIS A 163 2.12 15.14 -15.73
C HIS A 163 2.00 15.66 -17.17
N ARG A 164 0.80 16.06 -17.61
CA ARG A 164 0.65 16.70 -18.93
C ARG A 164 1.19 18.12 -19.00
N ARG A 165 1.07 18.92 -17.94
CA ARG A 165 1.49 20.33 -17.91
C ARG A 165 2.82 20.60 -17.22
N GLY A 166 3.35 19.62 -16.51
CA GLY A 166 4.55 19.72 -15.68
C GLY A 166 4.25 19.62 -14.20
N THR A 167 4.87 18.66 -13.52
CA THR A 167 4.82 18.46 -12.07
C THR A 167 5.72 19.47 -11.36
N ARG A 168 5.80 19.40 -10.03
CA ARG A 168 6.64 20.29 -9.20
C ARG A 168 8.13 20.29 -9.56
N TYR A 169 8.62 19.28 -10.27
CA TYR A 169 10.00 19.17 -10.74
C TYR A 169 10.13 19.26 -12.26
N GLY A 170 9.10 19.75 -12.95
CA GLY A 170 9.10 19.85 -14.40
C GLY A 170 9.01 18.50 -15.12
N ILE A 171 8.71 17.42 -14.42
CA ILE A 171 8.41 16.12 -15.03
C ILE A 171 7.10 16.27 -15.80
N HIS A 172 7.12 15.99 -17.10
CA HIS A 172 5.98 16.23 -17.99
C HIS A 172 5.95 15.26 -19.18
N MET A 173 4.80 15.18 -19.81
CA MET A 173 4.63 14.48 -21.07
C MET A 173 5.23 15.33 -22.19
N ASP A 174 6.18 14.77 -22.94
CA ASP A 174 6.71 15.42 -24.15
C ASP A 174 5.64 15.43 -25.24
N GLU A 175 5.38 16.61 -25.80
CA GLU A 175 4.35 16.78 -26.83
C GLU A 175 4.72 16.13 -28.17
N SER A 176 6.01 15.88 -28.41
CA SER A 176 6.49 15.33 -29.68
C SER A 176 6.25 13.83 -29.81
N ASP A 177 6.31 13.08 -28.69
CA ASP A 177 6.21 11.62 -28.70
C ASP A 177 5.22 11.06 -27.66
N GLY A 178 4.72 11.90 -26.76
CA GLY A 178 3.78 11.52 -25.70
C GLY A 178 4.40 10.74 -24.56
N LEU A 179 5.73 10.62 -24.51
CA LEU A 179 6.44 9.95 -23.42
C LEU A 179 6.65 10.89 -22.23
N LEU A 180 6.91 10.30 -21.08
CA LEU A 180 7.18 11.05 -19.87
C LEU A 180 8.66 11.45 -19.81
N TYR A 181 8.92 12.75 -19.86
CA TYR A 181 10.23 13.33 -19.59
C TYR A 181 10.42 13.49 -18.07
N ALA A 182 11.48 12.94 -17.53
CA ALA A 182 11.74 12.92 -16.09
C ALA A 182 13.15 13.43 -15.69
N GLY A 183 13.81 14.21 -16.54
CA GLY A 183 15.13 14.79 -16.29
C GLY A 183 16.25 14.12 -17.01
#